data_f58357cbd1bf2734073656a1fbff2cae
#
_entry.id   f58357cbd1bf2734073656a1fbff2cae
#
_cell.length_a   1.000
_cell.length_b   1.000
_cell.length_c   1.000
_cell.angle_alpha   90.00
_cell.angle_beta   90.00
_cell.angle_gamma   90.00
#
_symmetry.space_group_name_H-M   'P 1'
#
loop_
_entity.id
_entity.type
_entity.pdbx_description
1 polymer ?
#
loop_
_entity_poly.entity_id
_entity_poly.type
_entity_poly.pdbx_seq_one_letter_code
_entity_poly.pdbx_strand_id
1 'polypeptide(L)'
;RVKGLGFLRDKNTPDCFNGRVITRNGKLTAEELSAVTEAAEKFGNGQVAMTTRLTLEIQHIPFDNIEPLREFLAQRGLETGGTGSKVRPVVSCKGTTCQYGLIDTFALSEEIHERFYHGYHEVKLPHKFKIAVGGCPNNCVKPDLNDLGIIGQKVPLINLDKCRGCKVCQAVSYTHLTL
;
A
#
# COMPACT_ATOMS: atom_id res chain seq x y z
N ARG A 1 4.40 -10.39 20.83
CA ARG A 1 5.05 -9.06 20.76
C ARG A 1 5.57 -8.73 19.36
N VAL A 2 6.30 -9.62 18.69
CA VAL A 2 6.91 -9.36 17.35
C VAL A 2 5.90 -9.09 16.22
N LYS A 3 4.66 -9.55 16.34
CA LYS A 3 3.60 -9.27 15.35
C LYS A 3 3.36 -7.77 15.15
N GLY A 4 3.45 -6.95 16.19
CA GLY A 4 3.32 -5.50 16.09
C GLY A 4 4.47 -4.81 15.34
N LEU A 5 5.61 -5.48 15.22
CA LEU A 5 6.82 -5.01 14.54
C LEU A 5 6.89 -5.43 13.06
N GLY A 6 5.85 -6.09 12.55
CA GLY A 6 5.82 -6.54 11.16
C GLY A 6 6.18 -8.02 10.95
N PHE A 7 6.45 -8.78 12.00
CA PHE A 7 6.86 -10.18 11.90
C PHE A 7 5.68 -11.13 12.16
N LEU A 8 5.41 -11.98 11.20
CA LEU A 8 4.37 -13.01 11.26
C LEU A 8 5.03 -14.38 11.36
N ARG A 9 4.54 -15.21 12.29
CA ARG A 9 5.07 -16.56 12.47
C ARG A 9 4.88 -17.38 11.19
N ASP A 10 5.94 -18.06 10.77
CA ASP A 10 5.85 -19.02 9.68
C ASP A 10 5.00 -20.25 10.12
N LYS A 11 4.17 -20.75 9.20
CA LYS A 11 3.29 -21.89 9.49
C LYS A 11 4.04 -23.21 9.54
N ASN A 12 5.03 -23.37 8.67
CA ASN A 12 5.67 -24.64 8.40
C ASN A 12 7.01 -24.81 9.14
N THR A 13 7.63 -23.67 9.52
CA THR A 13 8.94 -23.67 10.17
C THR A 13 8.81 -23.06 11.57
N PRO A 14 8.82 -23.91 12.63
CA PRO A 14 8.81 -23.43 14.01
C PRO A 14 9.96 -22.44 14.26
N ASP A 15 9.69 -21.41 15.08
CA ASP A 15 10.64 -20.37 15.49
C ASP A 15 11.19 -19.47 14.36
N CYS A 16 10.61 -19.59 13.14
CA CYS A 16 10.86 -18.67 12.04
C CYS A 16 9.68 -17.73 11.83
N PHE A 17 10.00 -16.56 11.26
CA PHE A 17 9.06 -15.47 11.01
C PHE A 17 9.23 -14.95 9.59
N ASN A 18 8.14 -14.36 9.08
CA ASN A 18 8.14 -13.62 7.83
C ASN A 18 8.02 -12.13 8.17
N GLY A 19 9.03 -11.34 7.81
CA GLY A 19 9.17 -9.93 8.17
C GLY A 19 8.72 -9.01 7.04
N ARG A 20 7.78 -8.13 7.31
CA ARG A 20 7.30 -7.15 6.32
C ARG A 20 8.13 -5.90 6.32
N VAL A 21 8.69 -5.58 5.15
CA VAL A 21 9.38 -4.33 4.85
C VAL A 21 8.38 -3.37 4.20
N ILE A 22 8.27 -2.17 4.75
CA ILE A 22 7.35 -1.15 4.26
C ILE A 22 7.93 -0.49 3.02
N THR A 23 7.07 -0.27 2.03
CA THR A 23 7.40 0.50 0.84
C THR A 23 6.50 1.74 0.77
N ARG A 24 6.93 2.75 0.07
CA ARG A 24 6.11 3.92 -0.26
C ARG A 24 5.34 3.63 -1.53
N ASN A 25 4.10 3.16 -1.39
CA ASN A 25 3.20 2.86 -2.52
C ASN A 25 3.74 1.78 -3.47
N GLY A 26 4.51 0.83 -2.98
CA GLY A 26 5.16 -0.18 -3.82
C GLY A 26 6.37 0.32 -4.61
N LYS A 27 6.84 1.55 -4.33
CA LYS A 27 8.07 2.09 -4.93
C LYS A 27 9.25 1.88 -3.99
N LEU A 28 10.36 1.47 -4.58
CA LEU A 28 11.67 1.38 -3.97
C LEU A 28 12.70 1.92 -4.95
N THR A 29 13.75 2.52 -4.44
CA THR A 29 14.94 2.79 -5.23
C THR A 29 15.70 1.50 -5.50
N ALA A 30 16.60 1.50 -6.48
CA ALA A 30 17.47 0.34 -6.73
C ALA A 30 18.36 0.02 -5.51
N GLU A 31 18.77 1.02 -4.76
CA GLU A 31 19.56 0.89 -3.54
C GLU A 31 18.75 0.25 -2.41
N GLU A 32 17.51 0.72 -2.19
CA GLU A 32 16.60 0.13 -1.20
C GLU A 32 16.27 -1.33 -1.55
N LEU A 33 16.04 -1.65 -2.83
CA LEU A 33 15.79 -3.01 -3.27
C LEU A 33 17.00 -3.92 -3.07
N SER A 34 18.21 -3.41 -3.35
CA SER A 34 19.46 -4.11 -3.07
C SER A 34 19.63 -4.40 -1.59
N ALA A 35 19.31 -3.43 -0.72
CA ALA A 35 19.35 -3.61 0.73
C ALA A 35 18.37 -4.69 1.22
N VAL A 36 17.18 -4.77 0.63
CA VAL A 36 16.20 -5.85 0.96
C VAL A 36 16.72 -7.20 0.50
N THR A 37 17.38 -7.28 -0.65
CA THR A 37 17.99 -8.52 -1.16
C THR A 37 19.09 -8.99 -0.23
N GLU A 38 20.04 -8.12 0.14
CA GLU A 38 21.11 -8.43 1.10
C GLU A 38 20.55 -8.87 2.46
N ALA A 39 19.50 -8.18 2.92
CA ALA A 39 18.83 -8.53 4.17
C ALA A 39 18.19 -9.93 4.13
N ALA A 40 17.58 -10.30 3.00
CA ALA A 40 16.98 -11.61 2.82
C ALA A 40 18.01 -12.74 2.82
N GLU A 41 19.16 -12.52 2.19
CA GLU A 41 20.28 -13.48 2.15
C GLU A 41 20.94 -13.64 3.53
N LYS A 42 21.12 -12.52 4.25
CA LYS A 42 21.84 -12.49 5.52
C LYS A 42 21.02 -12.99 6.71
N PHE A 43 19.73 -12.65 6.76
CA PHE A 43 18.88 -12.86 7.94
C PHE A 43 17.72 -13.85 7.72
N GLY A 44 17.42 -14.17 6.46
CA GLY A 44 16.35 -15.09 6.08
C GLY A 44 16.87 -16.27 5.25
N ASN A 45 16.06 -16.72 4.32
CA ASN A 45 16.41 -17.82 3.40
C ASN A 45 16.73 -17.35 1.97
N GLY A 46 16.99 -16.06 1.77
CA GLY A 46 17.26 -15.47 0.45
C GLY A 46 16.01 -15.24 -0.41
N GLN A 47 14.81 -15.44 0.15
CA GLN A 47 13.56 -15.25 -0.59
C GLN A 47 12.82 -13.99 -0.11
N VAL A 48 12.30 -13.25 -1.10
CA VAL A 48 11.46 -12.06 -0.87
C VAL A 48 10.14 -12.23 -1.60
N ALA A 49 9.03 -12.13 -0.88
CA ALA A 49 7.69 -12.16 -1.45
C ALA A 49 7.12 -10.73 -1.60
N MET A 50 6.45 -10.47 -2.72
CA MET A 50 5.69 -9.24 -2.94
C MET A 50 4.27 -9.44 -2.42
N THR A 51 3.84 -8.58 -1.50
CA THR A 51 2.50 -8.71 -0.92
C THR A 51 1.45 -7.90 -1.70
N THR A 52 0.19 -8.26 -1.58
CA THR A 52 -0.92 -7.51 -2.19
C THR A 52 -1.11 -6.10 -1.61
N ARG A 53 -0.45 -5.78 -0.50
CA ARG A 53 -0.44 -4.43 0.08
C ARG A 53 0.81 -3.62 -0.31
N LEU A 54 1.47 -4.03 -1.39
CA LEU A 54 2.66 -3.36 -1.92
C LEU A 54 3.81 -3.27 -0.90
N THR A 55 3.85 -4.16 0.08
CA THR A 55 5.00 -4.35 0.98
C THR A 55 5.81 -5.55 0.50
N LEU A 56 7.08 -5.59 0.85
CA LEU A 56 7.90 -6.78 0.68
C LEU A 56 7.86 -7.64 1.95
N GLU A 57 8.10 -8.93 1.81
CA GLU A 57 8.14 -9.85 2.93
C GLU A 57 9.36 -10.76 2.80
N ILE A 58 10.33 -10.58 3.71
CA ILE A 58 11.50 -11.45 3.84
C ILE A 58 11.07 -12.69 4.58
N GLN A 59 11.39 -13.87 4.04
CA GLN A 59 10.89 -15.13 4.55
C GLN A 59 11.91 -15.88 5.41
N HIS A 60 11.41 -16.75 6.31
CA HIS A 60 12.19 -17.65 7.15
C HIS A 60 13.25 -16.98 8.03
N ILE A 61 12.89 -15.92 8.71
CA ILE A 61 13.76 -15.19 9.63
C ILE A 61 13.74 -15.91 10.98
N PRO A 62 14.83 -16.49 11.48
CA PRO A 62 14.93 -16.99 12.85
C PRO A 62 14.63 -15.88 13.87
N PHE A 63 14.09 -16.25 15.02
CA PHE A 63 13.71 -15.29 16.06
C PHE A 63 14.86 -14.35 16.45
N ASP A 64 16.07 -14.89 16.61
CA ASP A 64 17.26 -14.12 17.03
C ASP A 64 17.75 -13.14 15.96
N ASN A 65 17.35 -13.32 14.70
CA ASN A 65 17.69 -12.44 13.60
C ASN A 65 16.71 -11.25 13.44
N ILE A 66 15.62 -11.19 14.21
CA ILE A 66 14.61 -10.15 14.08
C ILE A 66 15.19 -8.75 14.35
N GLU A 67 15.84 -8.56 15.51
CA GLU A 67 16.41 -7.25 15.85
C GLU A 67 17.61 -6.88 14.96
N PRO A 68 18.57 -7.77 14.69
CA PRO A 68 19.63 -7.48 13.71
C PRO A 68 19.13 -7.08 12.33
N LEU A 69 18.06 -7.73 11.83
CA LEU A 69 17.43 -7.38 10.57
C LEU A 69 16.80 -5.97 10.60
N ARG A 70 16.10 -5.65 11.70
CA ARG A 70 15.48 -4.33 11.87
C ARG A 70 16.52 -3.21 11.88
N GLU A 71 17.62 -3.40 12.62
CA GLU A 71 18.72 -2.44 12.66
C GLU A 71 19.38 -2.27 11.29
N PHE A 72 19.62 -3.38 10.59
CA PHE A 72 20.18 -3.37 9.25
C PHE A 72 19.33 -2.58 8.24
N LEU A 73 18.02 -2.78 8.27
CA LEU A 73 17.07 -2.07 7.40
C LEU A 73 16.96 -0.59 7.81
N ALA A 74 16.91 -0.28 9.11
CA ALA A 74 16.81 1.09 9.60
C ALA A 74 18.01 1.95 9.18
N GLN A 75 19.25 1.40 9.19
CA GLN A 75 20.45 2.07 8.70
C GLN A 75 20.40 2.44 7.22
N ARG A 76 19.48 1.82 6.47
CA ARG A 76 19.26 2.04 5.03
C ARG A 76 17.94 2.78 4.73
N GLY A 77 17.35 3.39 5.76
CA GLY A 77 16.09 4.14 5.63
C GLY A 77 14.85 3.29 5.41
N LEU A 78 14.94 1.98 5.65
CA LEU A 78 13.82 1.04 5.54
C LEU A 78 13.30 0.66 6.93
N GLU A 79 12.01 0.36 7.00
CA GLU A 79 11.36 -0.06 8.23
C GLU A 79 10.57 -1.36 8.07
N THR A 80 10.37 -2.07 9.17
CA THR A 80 9.45 -3.21 9.25
C THR A 80 8.16 -2.80 9.95
N GLY A 81 7.02 -3.36 9.53
CA GLY A 81 5.74 -2.97 10.14
C GLY A 81 4.51 -3.50 9.40
N GLY A 82 3.49 -2.66 9.33
CA GLY A 82 2.28 -2.92 8.55
C GLY A 82 1.40 -4.06 9.05
N THR A 83 1.50 -4.43 10.34
CA THR A 83 0.73 -5.51 10.95
C THR A 83 0.03 -5.05 12.25
N GLY A 84 -0.86 -5.88 12.79
CA GLY A 84 -1.58 -5.55 14.03
C GLY A 84 -2.84 -4.70 13.83
N SER A 85 -3.40 -4.18 14.91
CA SER A 85 -4.61 -3.34 14.94
C SER A 85 -4.23 -1.87 14.82
N LYS A 86 -3.70 -1.50 13.68
CA LYS A 86 -3.18 -0.16 13.35
C LYS A 86 -3.60 0.24 11.94
N VAL A 87 -3.33 1.48 11.54
CA VAL A 87 -3.39 1.88 10.14
C VAL A 87 -2.38 1.05 9.36
N ARG A 88 -2.81 0.53 8.22
CA ARG A 88 -1.98 -0.30 7.34
C ARG A 88 -1.25 0.57 6.32
N PRO A 89 -0.13 0.08 5.76
CA PRO A 89 0.51 0.75 4.63
C PRO A 89 -0.50 1.07 3.54
N VAL A 90 -0.46 2.28 3.00
CA VAL A 90 -1.38 2.73 1.95
C VAL A 90 -1.09 1.98 0.66
N VAL A 91 -2.14 1.56 -0.01
CA VAL A 91 -2.03 0.93 -1.33
C VAL A 91 -2.40 1.96 -2.39
N SER A 92 -1.60 2.10 -3.42
CA SER A 92 -1.96 2.92 -4.58
C SER A 92 -1.67 2.19 -5.89
N CYS A 93 -2.44 2.51 -6.92
CA CYS A 93 -2.06 2.12 -8.27
C CYS A 93 -1.01 3.08 -8.84
N LYS A 94 -0.41 2.72 -9.99
CA LYS A 94 0.55 3.58 -10.71
C LYS A 94 -0.13 4.76 -11.44
N GLY A 95 -1.26 5.27 -10.96
CA GLY A 95 -2.09 6.27 -11.65
C GLY A 95 -1.33 7.50 -12.13
N THR A 96 -0.35 7.97 -11.36
CA THR A 96 0.54 9.10 -11.71
C THR A 96 1.24 8.90 -13.06
N THR A 97 1.65 7.67 -13.39
CA THR A 97 2.38 7.32 -14.63
C THR A 97 1.52 6.55 -15.63
N CYS A 98 0.23 6.37 -15.33
CA CYS A 98 -0.70 5.61 -16.15
C CYS A 98 -1.43 6.53 -17.13
N GLN A 99 -1.55 6.10 -18.40
CA GLN A 99 -2.31 6.85 -19.43
C GLN A 99 -3.78 7.11 -19.05
N TYR A 100 -4.36 6.29 -18.18
CA TYR A 100 -5.74 6.45 -17.67
C TYR A 100 -5.82 7.18 -16.33
N GLY A 101 -4.69 7.56 -15.74
CA GLY A 101 -4.64 8.23 -14.44
C GLY A 101 -5.29 9.62 -14.52
N LEU A 102 -6.18 9.92 -13.58
CA LEU A 102 -6.90 11.18 -13.47
C LEU A 102 -6.41 12.03 -12.31
N ILE A 103 -5.69 11.41 -11.37
CA ILE A 103 -5.10 12.06 -10.19
C ILE A 103 -3.68 11.56 -9.99
N ASP A 104 -2.87 12.34 -9.28
CA ASP A 104 -1.53 11.93 -8.83
C ASP A 104 -1.66 10.99 -7.63
N THR A 105 -1.68 9.68 -7.93
CA THR A 105 -1.85 8.64 -6.90
C THR A 105 -0.62 8.51 -6.01
N PHE A 106 0.58 8.76 -6.53
CA PHE A 106 1.81 8.63 -5.75
C PHE A 106 1.92 9.76 -4.73
N ALA A 107 1.74 11.02 -5.14
CA ALA A 107 1.79 12.15 -4.21
C ALA A 107 0.70 12.04 -3.14
N LEU A 108 -0.54 11.75 -3.54
CA LEU A 108 -1.66 11.61 -2.61
C LEU A 108 -1.46 10.46 -1.61
N SER A 109 -1.00 9.30 -2.08
CA SER A 109 -0.79 8.16 -1.20
C SER A 109 0.41 8.33 -0.27
N GLU A 110 1.44 9.05 -0.69
CA GLU A 110 2.58 9.41 0.16
C GLU A 110 2.15 10.38 1.27
N GLU A 111 1.37 11.42 0.94
CA GLU A 111 0.79 12.33 1.93
C GLU A 111 -0.08 11.58 2.96
N ILE A 112 -0.94 10.67 2.50
CA ILE A 112 -1.77 9.84 3.37
C ILE A 112 -0.91 8.91 4.23
N HIS A 113 0.17 8.35 3.67
CA HIS A 113 1.10 7.49 4.40
C HIS A 113 1.76 8.24 5.54
N GLU A 114 2.31 9.41 5.28
CA GLU A 114 2.95 10.25 6.30
C GLU A 114 1.96 10.67 7.41
N ARG A 115 0.77 11.14 7.02
CA ARG A 115 -0.22 11.63 7.97
C ARG A 115 -0.88 10.54 8.82
N PHE A 116 -1.16 9.37 8.23
CA PHE A 116 -1.97 8.34 8.87
C PHE A 116 -1.21 7.07 9.20
N TYR A 117 -0.29 6.60 8.38
CA TYR A 117 0.52 5.43 8.74
C TYR A 117 1.59 5.81 9.77
N HIS A 118 2.40 6.82 9.51
CA HIS A 118 3.40 7.31 10.45
C HIS A 118 2.77 8.13 11.58
N GLY A 119 1.88 9.06 11.27
CA GLY A 119 1.26 9.94 12.28
C GLY A 119 0.40 9.20 13.31
N TYR A 120 -0.16 8.04 12.96
CA TYR A 120 -0.94 7.18 13.87
C TYR A 120 -0.20 5.90 14.25
N HIS A 121 1.12 5.85 14.08
CA HIS A 121 1.89 4.62 14.31
C HIS A 121 1.73 4.07 15.73
N GLU A 122 1.67 4.94 16.74
CA GLU A 122 1.51 4.54 18.15
C GLU A 122 0.04 4.31 18.55
N VAL A 123 -0.92 4.66 17.70
CA VAL A 123 -2.35 4.53 18.01
C VAL A 123 -2.80 3.10 17.77
N LYS A 124 -3.29 2.47 18.84
CA LYS A 124 -3.96 1.16 18.75
C LYS A 124 -5.43 1.36 18.41
N LEU A 125 -5.84 0.89 17.25
CA LEU A 125 -7.23 0.91 16.81
C LEU A 125 -7.98 -0.34 17.31
N PRO A 126 -9.32 -0.31 17.35
CA PRO A 126 -10.13 -1.51 17.62
C PRO A 126 -9.86 -2.62 16.60
N HIS A 127 -9.63 -2.26 15.36
CA HIS A 127 -9.31 -3.16 14.26
C HIS A 127 -8.28 -2.52 13.32
N LYS A 128 -7.70 -3.30 12.40
CA LYS A 128 -6.84 -2.78 11.32
C LYS A 128 -7.64 -1.82 10.43
N PHE A 129 -7.03 -0.73 10.02
CA PHE A 129 -7.61 0.24 9.08
C PHE A 129 -6.79 0.29 7.80
N LYS A 130 -7.45 0.12 6.67
CA LYS A 130 -6.84 0.03 5.35
C LYS A 130 -7.27 1.19 4.47
N ILE A 131 -6.30 1.79 3.78
CA ILE A 131 -6.53 2.89 2.84
C ILE A 131 -5.99 2.46 1.47
N ALA A 132 -6.74 2.78 0.41
CA ALA A 132 -6.28 2.55 -0.95
C ALA A 132 -6.65 3.71 -1.88
N VAL A 133 -5.75 4.02 -2.83
CA VAL A 133 -5.87 5.12 -3.80
C VAL A 133 -5.83 4.57 -5.22
N GLY A 134 -6.94 4.65 -5.93
CA GLY A 134 -7.09 4.33 -7.35
C GLY A 134 -7.06 5.59 -8.21
N GLY A 135 -6.30 5.57 -9.29
CA GLY A 135 -6.12 6.73 -10.17
C GLY A 135 -7.29 6.99 -11.13
N CYS A 136 -8.18 6.03 -11.33
CA CYS A 136 -9.32 6.13 -12.25
C CYS A 136 -10.35 5.02 -11.99
N PRO A 137 -11.54 5.06 -12.62
CA PRO A 137 -12.60 4.05 -12.47
C PRO A 137 -12.24 2.62 -12.86
N ASN A 138 -11.10 2.36 -13.52
CA ASN A 138 -10.63 0.99 -13.80
C ASN A 138 -10.36 0.17 -12.54
N ASN A 139 -10.26 0.80 -11.38
CA ASN A 139 -10.28 0.15 -10.07
C ASN A 139 -9.20 -0.95 -9.88
N CYS A 140 -7.99 -0.75 -10.42
CA CYS A 140 -6.92 -1.78 -10.46
C CYS A 140 -6.48 -2.27 -9.07
N VAL A 141 -6.53 -1.41 -8.03
CA VAL A 141 -6.15 -1.74 -6.66
C VAL A 141 -7.33 -1.96 -5.72
N LYS A 142 -8.54 -2.02 -6.28
CA LYS A 142 -9.77 -2.28 -5.54
C LYS A 142 -9.95 -1.37 -4.31
N PRO A 143 -9.95 -0.03 -4.46
CA PRO A 143 -10.13 0.88 -3.31
C PRO A 143 -11.41 0.59 -2.52
N ASP A 144 -12.48 0.19 -3.17
CA ASP A 144 -13.78 -0.18 -2.61
C ASP A 144 -13.74 -1.38 -1.66
N LEU A 145 -12.69 -2.19 -1.67
CA LEU A 145 -12.48 -3.30 -0.73
C LEU A 145 -11.66 -2.88 0.52
N ASN A 146 -11.37 -1.61 0.68
CA ASN A 146 -10.65 -1.05 1.81
C ASN A 146 -11.60 -0.26 2.72
N ASP A 147 -11.16 0.03 3.95
CA ASP A 147 -11.95 0.80 4.91
C ASP A 147 -12.13 2.26 4.43
N LEU A 148 -11.12 2.80 3.73
CA LEU A 148 -11.19 4.07 3.00
C LEU A 148 -10.63 3.87 1.59
N GLY A 149 -11.48 4.09 0.59
CA GLY A 149 -11.11 4.02 -0.83
C GLY A 149 -11.23 5.38 -1.52
N ILE A 150 -10.21 5.77 -2.26
CA ILE A 150 -10.19 6.99 -3.07
C ILE A 150 -10.06 6.57 -4.53
N ILE A 151 -10.94 7.08 -5.39
CA ILE A 151 -10.92 6.78 -6.83
C ILE A 151 -10.96 8.10 -7.61
N GLY A 152 -9.96 8.33 -8.45
CA GLY A 152 -9.93 9.46 -9.37
C GLY A 152 -11.10 9.40 -10.35
N GLN A 153 -11.81 10.51 -10.48
CA GLN A 153 -12.99 10.64 -11.33
C GLN A 153 -12.86 11.87 -12.26
N LYS A 154 -13.45 11.79 -13.43
CA LYS A 154 -13.74 12.98 -14.24
C LYS A 154 -15.16 13.46 -13.92
N VAL A 155 -15.27 14.71 -13.51
CA VAL A 155 -16.58 15.34 -13.32
C VAL A 155 -17.01 15.94 -14.65
N PRO A 156 -18.16 15.52 -15.23
CA PRO A 156 -18.65 16.10 -16.47
C PRO A 156 -19.17 17.51 -16.23
N LEU A 157 -18.78 18.44 -17.10
CA LEU A 157 -19.34 19.79 -17.14
C LEU A 157 -20.42 19.83 -18.22
N ILE A 158 -21.65 20.04 -17.78
CA ILE A 158 -22.81 20.15 -18.68
C ILE A 158 -23.01 21.61 -19.03
N ASN A 159 -22.97 21.91 -20.34
CA ASN A 159 -23.41 23.23 -20.83
C ASN A 159 -24.94 23.25 -20.86
N LEU A 160 -25.57 23.91 -19.91
CA LEU A 160 -27.01 23.95 -19.73
C LEU A 160 -27.73 24.63 -20.92
N ASP A 161 -27.11 25.60 -21.60
CA ASP A 161 -27.69 26.29 -22.76
C ASP A 161 -27.82 25.38 -23.99
N LYS A 162 -26.94 24.35 -24.05
CA LYS A 162 -26.92 23.35 -25.13
C LYS A 162 -27.59 22.05 -24.74
N CYS A 163 -27.89 21.84 -23.47
CA CYS A 163 -28.47 20.60 -22.95
C CYS A 163 -29.96 20.49 -23.33
N ARG A 164 -30.33 19.43 -24.04
CA ARG A 164 -31.72 19.11 -24.40
C ARG A 164 -32.42 18.19 -23.40
N GLY A 165 -31.80 17.84 -22.30
CA GLY A 165 -32.36 16.95 -21.27
C GLY A 165 -32.61 15.50 -21.72
N CYS A 166 -32.03 15.06 -22.83
CA CYS A 166 -32.28 13.74 -23.41
C CYS A 166 -31.70 12.55 -22.67
N LYS A 167 -30.86 12.77 -21.62
CA LYS A 167 -30.20 11.75 -20.77
C LYS A 167 -29.32 10.76 -21.52
N VAL A 168 -29.01 10.95 -22.80
CA VAL A 168 -28.13 10.04 -23.56
C VAL A 168 -26.74 9.93 -22.94
N CYS A 169 -26.17 11.05 -22.49
CA CYS A 169 -24.86 11.04 -21.80
C CYS A 169 -24.85 10.15 -20.54
N GLN A 170 -25.96 10.09 -19.81
CA GLN A 170 -26.10 9.22 -18.63
C GLN A 170 -26.24 7.74 -19.07
N ALA A 171 -26.96 7.46 -20.15
CA ALA A 171 -27.16 6.12 -20.65
C ALA A 171 -25.89 5.47 -21.21
N VAL A 172 -24.96 6.27 -21.78
CA VAL A 172 -23.71 5.75 -22.38
C VAL A 172 -22.51 5.76 -21.41
N SER A 173 -22.62 6.36 -20.25
CA SER A 173 -21.52 6.46 -19.29
C SER A 173 -21.98 6.26 -17.84
N TYR A 174 -22.44 5.06 -17.55
CA TYR A 174 -22.90 4.69 -16.20
C TYR A 174 -21.80 4.73 -15.13
N THR A 175 -20.51 4.73 -15.50
CA THR A 175 -19.40 4.78 -14.57
C THR A 175 -18.93 6.20 -14.22
N HIS A 176 -19.31 7.22 -15.01
CA HIS A 176 -18.78 8.58 -14.88
C HIS A 176 -19.88 9.63 -14.65
N LEU A 177 -21.13 9.26 -14.78
CA LEU A 177 -22.29 10.17 -14.76
C LEU A 177 -23.40 9.67 -13.81
N THR A 178 -23.03 9.03 -12.71
CA THR A 178 -23.96 8.84 -11.58
C THR A 178 -24.25 10.20 -10.97
N LEU A 179 -25.35 10.79 -11.40
CA LEU A 179 -25.95 11.97 -10.78
C LEU A 179 -26.83 11.52 -9.63
#